data_431cf312e163e1df41d0638193b9aa04
#
_entry.id   431cf312e163e1df41d0638193b9aa04
#
_cell.length_a   1.000
_cell.length_b   1.000
_cell.length_c   1.000
_cell.angle_alpha   90.00
_cell.angle_beta   90.00
_cell.angle_gamma   90.00
#
_symmetry.space_group_name_H-M   'P 1'
#
loop_
_entity.id
_entity.type
_entity.pdbx_description
1 polymer ?
#
loop_
_entity_poly.entity_id
_entity_poly.type
_entity_poly.pdbx_seq_one_letter_code
_entity_poly.pdbx_strand_id
1 'polypeptide(L)'
;MATVIRAQISEKNKYYIDKHRYYELKHFCLQYGEWKKAYASCNESIIFAAGIERLPSSNIPSDLTAKYAMKKAFYGERIKLIERIAMEADDFLYPYILRAVTEGLSYTYLKSRLDIPCGRDMYYDRYRKFFWLLSESRN
;
A
#
# COMPACT_ATOMS: atom_id res chain seq x y z
N MET A 1 16.84 12.75 13.34
CA MET A 1 16.91 11.31 13.02
C MET A 1 15.54 10.68 13.19
N ALA A 2 15.03 10.05 12.16
CA ALA A 2 13.74 9.41 12.26
C ALA A 2 13.78 8.24 13.24
N THR A 3 12.87 8.21 14.19
CA THR A 3 12.74 7.09 15.10
C THR A 3 12.19 5.91 14.31
N VAL A 4 12.99 4.89 14.12
CA VAL A 4 12.54 3.67 13.46
C VAL A 4 11.78 2.83 14.49
N ILE A 5 10.49 2.65 14.25
CA ILE A 5 9.72 1.73 15.05
C ILE A 5 10.00 0.35 14.56
N ARG A 6 10.43 -0.47 15.48
CA ARG A 6 10.63 -1.89 15.23
C ARG A 6 9.37 -2.61 15.64
N ALA A 7 8.66 -3.14 14.68
CA ALA A 7 7.46 -3.91 14.95
C ALA A 7 7.78 -5.14 15.82
N GLN A 8 9.01 -5.62 15.76
CA GLN A 8 9.47 -6.81 16.43
C GLN A 8 10.11 -6.54 17.81
N ILE A 9 9.81 -5.45 18.48
CA ILE A 9 10.50 -5.04 19.71
C ILE A 9 10.44 -6.11 20.81
N SER A 10 9.37 -6.88 20.89
CA SER A 10 9.22 -7.92 21.91
C SER A 10 8.35 -9.05 21.39
N GLU A 11 8.83 -10.29 21.58
CA GLU A 11 8.05 -11.48 21.28
C GLU A 11 6.76 -11.56 22.11
N LYS A 12 6.72 -10.83 23.23
CA LYS A 12 5.53 -10.76 24.10
C LYS A 12 4.48 -9.79 23.58
N ASN A 13 4.85 -8.92 22.62
CA ASN A 13 3.88 -8.00 22.02
C ASN A 13 2.94 -8.80 21.11
N LYS A 14 1.63 -8.57 21.26
CA LYS A 14 0.63 -9.29 20.47
C LYS A 14 0.75 -9.04 18.97
N TYR A 15 1.42 -7.96 18.57
CA TYR A 15 1.66 -7.62 17.16
C TYR A 15 3.11 -7.86 16.74
N TYR A 16 3.77 -8.79 17.42
CA TYR A 16 5.15 -9.12 17.09
C TYR A 16 5.25 -9.77 15.70
N ILE A 17 6.22 -9.30 14.93
CA ILE A 17 6.65 -9.97 13.69
C ILE A 17 8.18 -9.96 13.66
N ASP A 18 8.75 -10.93 12.95
CA ASP A 18 10.20 -11.04 12.80
C ASP A 18 10.77 -9.82 12.07
N LYS A 19 11.99 -9.45 12.41
CA LYS A 19 12.68 -8.28 11.86
C LYS A 19 12.72 -8.29 10.33
N HIS A 20 13.11 -9.40 9.73
CA HIS A 20 13.24 -9.50 8.28
C HIS A 20 11.88 -9.47 7.60
N ARG A 21 10.87 -10.08 8.22
CA ARG A 21 9.50 -9.99 7.74
C ARG A 21 8.99 -8.55 7.78
N TYR A 22 9.29 -7.82 8.84
CA TYR A 22 8.93 -6.41 8.95
C TYR A 22 9.53 -5.59 7.81
N TYR A 23 10.84 -5.75 7.53
CA TYR A 23 11.49 -5.02 6.45
C TYR A 23 10.93 -5.39 5.08
N GLU A 24 10.63 -6.66 4.86
CA GLU A 24 9.98 -7.11 3.62
C GLU A 24 8.65 -6.37 3.41
N LEU A 25 7.81 -6.33 4.44
CA LEU A 25 6.50 -5.68 4.38
C LEU A 25 6.64 -4.16 4.27
N LYS A 26 7.62 -3.58 4.94
CA LYS A 26 7.90 -2.16 4.84
C LYS A 26 8.23 -1.76 3.40
N HIS A 27 9.13 -2.51 2.77
CA HIS A 27 9.49 -2.24 1.38
C HIS A 27 8.35 -2.54 0.41
N PHE A 28 7.51 -3.51 0.71
CA PHE A 28 6.29 -3.76 -0.04
C PHE A 28 5.41 -2.51 -0.06
N CYS A 29 5.16 -1.91 1.10
CA CYS A 29 4.31 -0.72 1.22
C CYS A 29 4.91 0.50 0.51
N LEU A 30 6.22 0.64 0.51
CA LEU A 30 6.88 1.79 -0.10
C LEU A 30 6.74 1.81 -1.63
N GLN A 31 6.30 0.72 -2.24
CA GLN A 31 6.04 0.65 -3.68
C GLN A 31 4.64 1.17 -4.06
N TYR A 32 3.82 1.48 -3.09
CA TYR A 32 2.42 1.88 -3.30
C TYR A 32 2.28 3.01 -4.32
N GLY A 33 3.10 4.06 -4.22
CA GLY A 33 3.06 5.18 -5.15
C GLY A 33 3.34 4.76 -6.59
N GLU A 34 4.31 3.88 -6.78
CA GLU A 34 4.64 3.34 -8.10
C GLU A 34 3.50 2.47 -8.65
N TRP A 35 2.87 1.67 -7.80
CA TRP A 35 1.73 0.85 -8.23
C TRP A 35 0.55 1.71 -8.64
N LYS A 36 0.30 2.83 -7.95
CA LYS A 36 -0.78 3.75 -8.32
C LYS A 36 -0.53 4.37 -9.69
N LYS A 37 0.71 4.78 -9.97
CA LYS A 37 1.09 5.31 -11.28
C LYS A 37 0.94 4.27 -12.37
N ALA A 38 1.39 3.04 -12.11
CA ALA A 38 1.30 1.94 -13.05
C ALA A 38 -0.16 1.57 -13.31
N TYR A 39 -0.99 1.57 -12.29
CA TYR A 39 -2.43 1.29 -12.40
C TYR A 39 -3.11 2.34 -13.32
N ALA A 40 -2.83 3.62 -13.10
CA ALA A 40 -3.38 4.69 -13.92
C ALA A 40 -2.92 4.58 -15.37
N SER A 41 -1.65 4.25 -15.59
CA SER A 41 -1.08 4.04 -16.92
C SER A 41 -1.76 2.88 -17.64
N CYS A 42 -2.04 1.77 -16.94
CA CYS A 42 -2.76 0.63 -17.51
C CYS A 42 -4.19 1.03 -17.91
N ASN A 43 -4.86 1.83 -17.10
CA ASN A 43 -6.21 2.34 -17.42
C ASN A 43 -6.22 3.12 -18.73
N GLU A 44 -5.27 4.05 -18.90
CA GLU A 44 -5.14 4.84 -20.13
C GLU A 44 -4.84 3.94 -21.32
N SER A 45 -3.97 2.94 -21.13
CA SER A 45 -3.61 2.00 -22.19
C SER A 45 -4.80 1.15 -22.61
N ILE A 46 -5.64 0.72 -21.67
CA ILE A 46 -6.84 -0.05 -21.96
C ILE A 46 -7.82 0.78 -22.79
N ILE A 47 -8.05 2.03 -22.41
CA ILE A 47 -8.95 2.94 -23.13
C ILE A 47 -8.42 3.16 -24.55
N PHE A 48 -7.14 3.40 -24.71
CA PHE A 48 -6.51 3.60 -26.01
C PHE A 48 -6.62 2.35 -26.90
N ALA A 49 -6.29 1.18 -26.35
CA ALA A 49 -6.35 -0.09 -27.08
C ALA A 49 -7.77 -0.41 -27.53
N ALA A 50 -8.77 -0.21 -26.66
CA ALA A 50 -10.16 -0.42 -27.00
C ALA A 50 -10.64 0.53 -28.11
N GLY A 51 -10.16 1.78 -28.10
CA GLY A 51 -10.46 2.74 -29.18
C GLY A 51 -9.89 2.31 -30.52
N ILE A 52 -8.66 1.79 -30.54
CA ILE A 52 -8.01 1.30 -31.76
C ILE A 52 -8.70 0.04 -32.28
N GLU A 53 -9.06 -0.88 -31.41
CA GLU A 53 -9.76 -2.12 -31.79
C GLU A 53 -11.09 -1.87 -32.48
N ARG A 54 -11.71 -0.72 -32.24
CA ARG A 54 -12.97 -0.32 -32.89
C ARG A 54 -12.77 0.26 -34.29
N LEU A 55 -11.54 0.54 -34.69
CA LEU A 55 -11.25 1.10 -36.01
C LEU A 55 -11.31 -0.01 -37.07
N PRO A 56 -11.97 0.23 -38.23
CA PRO A 56 -12.11 -0.79 -39.28
C PRO A 56 -10.80 -1.33 -39.82
N SER A 57 -9.74 -0.54 -39.75
CA SER A 57 -8.42 -0.90 -40.28
C SER A 57 -7.44 -1.39 -39.20
N SER A 58 -7.92 -1.65 -37.99
CA SER A 58 -7.07 -2.05 -36.89
C SER A 58 -6.57 -3.49 -37.04
N ASN A 59 -5.25 -3.65 -36.92
CA ASN A 59 -4.58 -4.94 -36.89
C ASN A 59 -4.05 -5.27 -35.49
N ILE A 60 -4.45 -4.52 -34.48
CA ILE A 60 -3.99 -4.72 -33.11
C ILE A 60 -4.68 -5.97 -32.52
N PRO A 61 -3.89 -6.94 -32.00
CA PRO A 61 -4.48 -8.14 -31.40
C PRO A 61 -5.41 -7.79 -30.24
N SER A 62 -6.55 -8.46 -30.16
CA SER A 62 -7.53 -8.25 -29.09
C SER A 62 -6.97 -8.60 -27.70
N ASP A 63 -5.91 -9.40 -27.62
CA ASP A 63 -5.28 -9.77 -26.35
C ASP A 63 -4.47 -8.63 -25.73
N LEU A 64 -4.22 -7.54 -26.45
CA LEU A 64 -3.52 -6.37 -25.91
C LEU A 64 -4.32 -5.75 -24.75
N THR A 65 -5.62 -5.59 -24.93
CA THR A 65 -6.50 -5.09 -23.87
C THR A 65 -6.48 -6.03 -22.67
N ALA A 66 -6.54 -7.36 -22.93
CA ALA A 66 -6.48 -8.37 -21.87
C ALA A 66 -5.16 -8.30 -21.10
N LYS A 67 -4.04 -8.08 -21.79
CA LYS A 67 -2.72 -7.95 -21.17
C LYS A 67 -2.67 -6.77 -20.20
N TYR A 68 -3.17 -5.60 -20.62
CA TYR A 68 -3.21 -4.43 -19.75
C TYR A 68 -4.20 -4.62 -18.59
N ALA A 69 -5.33 -5.32 -18.82
CA ALA A 69 -6.28 -5.62 -17.76
C ALA A 69 -5.65 -6.51 -16.69
N MET A 70 -4.83 -7.49 -17.08
CA MET A 70 -4.12 -8.36 -16.14
C MET A 70 -3.11 -7.58 -15.29
N LYS A 71 -2.36 -6.68 -15.92
CA LYS A 71 -1.42 -5.80 -15.20
C LYS A 71 -2.16 -4.87 -14.24
N LYS A 72 -3.28 -4.31 -14.68
CA LYS A 72 -4.11 -3.46 -13.84
C LYS A 72 -4.61 -4.21 -12.61
N ALA A 73 -5.06 -5.45 -12.78
CA ALA A 73 -5.51 -6.29 -11.68
C ALA A 73 -4.36 -6.56 -10.69
N PHE A 74 -3.16 -6.83 -11.19
CA PHE A 74 -1.98 -7.07 -10.36
C PHE A 74 -1.69 -5.87 -9.45
N TYR A 75 -1.66 -4.67 -10.03
CA TYR A 75 -1.40 -3.46 -9.25
C TYR A 75 -2.57 -3.12 -8.33
N GLY A 76 -3.80 -3.26 -8.82
CA GLY A 76 -5.00 -2.95 -8.06
C GLY A 76 -5.17 -3.80 -6.81
N GLU A 77 -4.84 -5.09 -6.89
CA GLU A 77 -4.91 -5.99 -5.73
C GLU A 77 -3.95 -5.55 -4.62
N ARG A 78 -2.75 -5.12 -4.98
CA ARG A 78 -1.76 -4.65 -4.00
C ARG A 78 -2.15 -3.33 -3.37
N ILE A 79 -2.65 -2.40 -4.18
CA ILE A 79 -3.14 -1.12 -3.69
C ILE A 79 -4.28 -1.33 -2.70
N LYS A 80 -5.27 -2.14 -3.08
CA LYS A 80 -6.45 -2.42 -2.25
C LYS A 80 -6.08 -3.14 -0.97
N LEU A 81 -5.11 -4.05 -1.03
CA LEU A 81 -4.65 -4.76 0.16
C LEU A 81 -4.11 -3.79 1.20
N ILE A 82 -3.22 -2.89 0.81
CA ILE A 82 -2.62 -1.92 1.73
C ILE A 82 -3.70 -1.01 2.32
N GLU A 83 -4.61 -0.51 1.49
CA GLU A 83 -5.69 0.37 1.93
C GLU A 83 -6.62 -0.34 2.90
N ARG A 84 -7.00 -1.58 2.60
CA ARG A 84 -7.87 -2.39 3.46
C ARG A 84 -7.22 -2.66 4.83
N ILE A 85 -5.94 -3.03 4.82
CA ILE A 85 -5.22 -3.31 6.06
C ILE A 85 -5.08 -2.04 6.93
N ALA A 86 -4.86 -0.89 6.31
CA ALA A 86 -4.81 0.38 7.04
C ALA A 86 -6.14 0.66 7.75
N MET A 87 -7.26 0.43 7.06
CA MET A 87 -8.59 0.61 7.64
C MET A 87 -8.86 -0.40 8.76
N GLU A 88 -8.42 -1.65 8.60
CA GLU A 88 -8.57 -2.68 9.64
C GLU A 88 -7.72 -2.38 10.86
N ALA A 89 -6.55 -1.76 10.67
CA ALA A 89 -5.69 -1.40 11.78
C ALA A 89 -6.35 -0.34 12.67
N ASP A 90 -6.95 0.69 12.06
CA ASP A 90 -7.70 1.72 12.77
C ASP A 90 -8.55 2.50 11.77
N ASP A 91 -9.86 2.42 11.90
CA ASP A 91 -10.79 3.05 10.97
C ASP A 91 -10.82 4.58 11.06
N PHE A 92 -10.33 5.14 12.17
CA PHE A 92 -10.23 6.58 12.36
C PHE A 92 -8.87 7.13 11.91
N LEU A 93 -7.78 6.44 12.27
CA LEU A 93 -6.43 6.89 11.98
C LEU A 93 -5.89 6.39 10.63
N TYR A 94 -6.67 5.61 9.88
CA TYR A 94 -6.15 4.96 8.68
C TYR A 94 -5.56 5.91 7.63
N PRO A 95 -6.06 7.14 7.43
CA PRO A 95 -5.41 8.03 6.44
C PRO A 95 -3.98 8.37 6.81
N TYR A 96 -3.70 8.52 8.09
CA TYR A 96 -2.36 8.82 8.59
C TYR A 96 -1.47 7.59 8.52
N ILE A 97 -2.00 6.43 8.90
CA ILE A 97 -1.27 5.16 8.83
C ILE A 97 -0.91 4.85 7.38
N LEU A 98 -1.87 5.00 6.46
CA LEU A 98 -1.65 4.75 5.04
C LEU A 98 -0.51 5.61 4.51
N ARG A 99 -0.53 6.91 4.79
CA ARG A 99 0.54 7.80 4.35
C ARG A 99 1.88 7.44 4.98
N ALA A 100 1.87 7.12 6.28
CA ALA A 100 3.10 6.77 6.99
C ALA A 100 3.77 5.54 6.37
N VAL A 101 3.01 4.47 6.11
CA VAL A 101 3.58 3.21 5.62
C VAL A 101 3.94 3.27 4.14
N THR A 102 3.25 4.10 3.35
CA THR A 102 3.49 4.18 1.90
C THR A 102 4.50 5.25 1.52
N GLU A 103 4.68 6.27 2.36
CA GLU A 103 5.62 7.37 2.10
C GLU A 103 6.81 7.36 3.06
N GLY A 104 6.82 6.49 4.06
CA GLY A 104 7.92 6.41 5.02
C GLY A 104 7.95 7.56 6.01
N LEU A 105 6.78 8.07 6.41
CA LEU A 105 6.71 9.22 7.30
C LEU A 105 6.86 8.81 8.76
N SER A 106 7.56 9.64 9.55
CA SER A 106 7.72 9.44 10.98
C SER A 106 6.50 9.98 11.75
N TYR A 107 6.33 9.54 12.99
CA TYR A 107 5.31 10.11 13.85
C TYR A 107 5.52 11.62 14.04
N THR A 108 6.77 12.06 14.19
CA THR A 108 7.10 13.48 14.32
C THR A 108 6.56 14.28 13.13
N TYR A 109 6.73 13.77 11.92
CA TYR A 109 6.18 14.41 10.72
C TYR A 109 4.64 14.43 10.76
N LEU A 110 4.01 13.31 11.10
CA LEU A 110 2.56 13.19 11.18
C LEU A 110 1.98 14.18 12.20
N LYS A 111 2.66 14.37 13.31
CA LYS A 111 2.21 15.29 14.36
C LYS A 111 2.41 16.75 13.96
N SER A 112 3.60 17.09 13.47
CA SER A 112 3.95 18.47 13.18
C SER A 112 3.36 19.00 11.87
N ARG A 113 3.21 18.14 10.86
CA ARG A 113 2.76 18.55 9.52
C ARG A 113 1.32 18.20 9.23
N LEU A 114 0.83 17.08 9.75
CA LEU A 114 -0.51 16.58 9.44
C LEU A 114 -1.44 16.61 10.66
N ASP A 115 -0.92 17.01 11.82
CA ASP A 115 -1.68 17.15 13.06
C ASP A 115 -2.48 15.88 13.40
N ILE A 116 -1.81 14.73 13.37
CA ILE A 116 -2.46 13.45 13.68
C ILE A 116 -3.12 13.51 15.07
N PRO A 117 -4.40 13.13 15.18
CA PRO A 117 -5.17 13.29 16.41
C PRO A 117 -4.95 12.15 17.42
N CYS A 118 -3.69 11.81 17.70
CA CYS A 118 -3.38 10.80 18.72
C CYS A 118 -1.96 10.99 19.22
N GLY A 119 -1.68 10.40 20.39
CA GLY A 119 -0.35 10.39 20.95
C GLY A 119 0.54 9.32 20.32
N ARG A 120 1.81 9.38 20.70
CA ARG A 120 2.85 8.50 20.15
C ARG A 120 2.57 7.03 20.43
N ASP A 121 2.19 6.70 21.66
CA ASP A 121 1.98 5.28 22.05
C ASP A 121 0.84 4.65 21.27
N MET A 122 -0.25 5.36 21.11
CA MET A 122 -1.41 4.89 20.36
C MET A 122 -1.05 4.71 18.88
N TYR A 123 -0.35 5.68 18.31
CA TYR A 123 0.06 5.61 16.91
C TYR A 123 0.93 4.37 16.67
N TYR A 124 1.91 4.15 17.54
CA TYR A 124 2.83 3.02 17.36
C TYR A 124 2.16 1.67 17.58
N ASP A 125 1.16 1.61 18.47
CA ASP A 125 0.34 0.40 18.61
C ASP A 125 -0.38 0.09 17.30
N ARG A 126 -1.00 1.09 16.68
CA ARG A 126 -1.72 0.91 15.41
C ARG A 126 -0.77 0.64 14.26
N TYR A 127 0.40 1.24 14.26
CA TYR A 127 1.45 0.99 13.26
C TYR A 127 1.90 -0.48 13.30
N ARG A 128 2.15 -1.01 14.51
CA ARG A 128 2.51 -2.42 14.67
C ARG A 128 1.36 -3.33 14.27
N LYS A 129 0.14 -2.96 14.62
CA LYS A 129 -1.06 -3.72 14.22
C LYS A 129 -1.18 -3.79 12.69
N PHE A 130 -0.91 -2.68 12.00
CA PHE A 130 -0.93 -2.65 10.54
C PHE A 130 0.00 -3.71 9.96
N PHE A 131 1.26 -3.73 10.37
CA PHE A 131 2.23 -4.67 9.82
C PHE A 131 1.94 -6.11 10.22
N TRP A 132 1.39 -6.31 11.41
CA TRP A 132 0.97 -7.65 11.85
C TRP A 132 -0.18 -8.16 10.96
N LEU A 133 -1.19 -7.35 10.72
CA LEU A 133 -2.32 -7.71 9.85
C LEU A 133 -1.84 -7.95 8.41
N LEU A 134 -0.95 -7.12 7.92
CA LEU A 134 -0.40 -7.29 6.57
C LEU A 134 0.38 -8.60 6.46
N SER A 135 1.16 -8.94 7.49
CA SER A 135 1.90 -10.19 7.53
C SER A 135 0.96 -11.40 7.46
N GLU A 136 -0.13 -11.37 8.21
CA GLU A 136 -1.13 -12.44 8.19
C GLU A 136 -1.80 -12.56 6.82
N SER A 137 -2.09 -11.43 6.18
CA SER A 137 -2.77 -11.40 4.87
C SER A 137 -1.88 -11.85 3.71
N ARG A 138 -0.56 -11.74 3.84
CA ARG A 138 0.39 -12.08 2.77
C ARG A 138 1.09 -13.40 3.01
N ASN A 139 0.62 -14.20 3.88
CA ASN A 139 1.21 -15.51 4.15
C ASN A 139 1.01 -16.49 3.00
#